data_05f509ed3e5218da4b7d510f4d9f43c8
#
_entry.id   05f509ed3e5218da4b7d510f4d9f43c8
#
_cell.length_a   1.000
_cell.length_b   1.000
_cell.length_c   1.000
_cell.angle_alpha   90.00
_cell.angle_beta   90.00
_cell.angle_gamma   90.00
#
_symmetry.space_group_name_H-M   'P 1'
#
loop_
_entity.id
_entity.type
_entity.pdbx_description
1 polymer ?
#
loop_
_entity_poly.entity_id
_entity_poly.type
_entity_poly.pdbx_seq_one_letter_code
_entity_poly.pdbx_strand_id
1 'polypeptide(L)'
;MPKLLSCAETEEAVLDRTKTETRRLGWWEDKNGRRLLLPGDRLTLVRKAMGRKRKDGTVEPLVRLAEVEVLSVHREPLSAVNDEAVKAEGVDPTKWEPYLLGGRRADWHAWALWFAATMGCEVGDDVTVIRWRYVTPEGDDVSCEDWCLARCQGPCQGLPWGSTPLVAIRVPDPTREGEA
;
A
#
# COMPACT_ATOMS: atom_id res chain seq x y z
N MET A 1 -18.55 -3.20 13.26
CA MET A 1 -18.55 -2.96 11.81
C MET A 1 -17.12 -2.70 11.36
N PRO A 2 -16.64 -3.30 10.25
CA PRO A 2 -15.31 -3.02 9.75
C PRO A 2 -15.19 -1.54 9.40
N LYS A 3 -14.10 -0.92 9.76
CA LYS A 3 -13.80 0.47 9.43
C LYS A 3 -13.41 0.55 7.95
N LEU A 4 -13.90 1.58 7.25
CA LEU A 4 -13.62 1.78 5.83
C LEU A 4 -12.48 2.77 5.66
N LEU A 5 -11.46 2.42 4.87
CA LEU A 5 -10.36 3.30 4.51
C LEU A 5 -10.37 3.56 2.99
N SER A 6 -10.51 4.83 2.61
CA SER A 6 -10.51 5.23 1.19
C SER A 6 -9.10 5.19 0.59
N CYS A 7 -8.95 4.56 -0.57
CA CYS A 7 -7.71 4.41 -1.32
C CYS A 7 -7.86 4.85 -2.79
N ALA A 8 -8.67 5.89 -3.05
CA ALA A 8 -8.99 6.34 -4.41
C ALA A 8 -7.75 6.65 -5.28
N GLU A 9 -6.72 7.23 -4.67
CA GLU A 9 -5.50 7.64 -5.38
C GLU A 9 -4.48 6.49 -5.55
N THR A 10 -4.72 5.35 -4.91
CA THR A 10 -3.80 4.22 -4.83
C THR A 10 -4.52 2.89 -5.06
N GLU A 11 -5.59 2.91 -5.86
CA GLU A 11 -6.42 1.73 -6.11
C GLU A 11 -5.62 0.58 -6.72
N GLU A 12 -4.81 0.85 -7.74
CA GLU A 12 -3.97 -0.15 -8.40
C GLU A 12 -3.01 -0.79 -7.42
N ALA A 13 -2.31 0.01 -6.60
CA ALA A 13 -1.38 -0.51 -5.61
C ALA A 13 -2.07 -1.35 -4.51
N VAL A 14 -3.36 -1.10 -4.22
CA VAL A 14 -4.16 -1.97 -3.35
C VAL A 14 -4.48 -3.29 -4.05
N LEU A 15 -4.89 -3.25 -5.31
CA LEU A 15 -5.23 -4.46 -6.09
C LEU A 15 -4.00 -5.35 -6.30
N ASP A 16 -2.85 -4.73 -6.55
CA ASP A 16 -1.56 -5.43 -6.71
C ASP A 16 -0.91 -5.80 -5.36
N ARG A 17 -1.55 -5.44 -4.23
CA ARG A 17 -1.07 -5.69 -2.86
C ARG A 17 0.30 -5.09 -2.55
N THR A 18 0.74 -4.10 -3.32
CA THR A 18 2.00 -3.38 -3.10
C THR A 18 1.88 -2.28 -2.05
N LYS A 19 0.67 -1.72 -1.87
CA LYS A 19 0.39 -0.75 -0.82
C LYS A 19 0.23 -1.43 0.53
N THR A 20 1.14 -1.17 1.45
CA THR A 20 1.13 -1.77 2.81
C THR A 20 1.09 -0.75 3.93
N GLU A 21 1.11 0.53 3.58
CA GLU A 21 1.13 1.64 4.53
C GLU A 21 0.29 2.81 4.03
N THR A 22 -0.21 3.62 4.94
CA THR A 22 -0.81 4.92 4.58
C THR A 22 -0.66 5.93 5.70
N ARG A 23 -0.50 7.19 5.30
CA ARG A 23 -0.52 8.35 6.16
C ARG A 23 -1.85 9.06 6.10
N ARG A 24 -2.33 9.53 7.25
CA ARG A 24 -3.61 10.23 7.37
C ARG A 24 -3.52 11.34 8.40
N LEU A 25 -4.18 12.46 8.09
CA LEU A 25 -4.47 13.46 9.11
C LEU A 25 -5.62 12.96 10.00
N GLY A 26 -5.50 13.16 11.32
CA GLY A 26 -6.61 12.98 12.25
C GLY A 26 -7.07 11.54 12.57
N TRP A 27 -6.46 10.48 12.02
CA TRP A 27 -6.83 9.08 12.27
C TRP A 27 -6.22 8.52 13.57
N TRP A 28 -5.93 9.37 14.55
CA TRP A 28 -5.30 8.94 15.80
C TRP A 28 -6.31 8.62 16.89
N GLU A 29 -7.18 9.57 17.18
CA GLU A 29 -8.17 9.47 18.25
C GLU A 29 -9.53 10.01 17.82
N ASP A 30 -10.59 9.52 18.46
CA ASP A 30 -11.92 10.10 18.33
C ASP A 30 -12.09 11.34 19.22
N LYS A 31 -13.26 11.97 19.15
CA LYS A 31 -13.58 13.15 19.96
C LYS A 31 -13.55 12.92 21.48
N ASN A 32 -13.46 11.67 21.93
CA ASN A 32 -13.39 11.28 23.33
C ASN A 32 -11.97 10.84 23.74
N GLY A 33 -10.96 11.03 22.89
CA GLY A 33 -9.58 10.64 23.13
C GLY A 33 -9.33 9.12 23.01
N ARG A 34 -10.26 8.36 22.39
CA ARG A 34 -10.06 6.93 22.18
C ARG A 34 -9.36 6.69 20.85
N ARG A 35 -8.39 5.79 20.87
CA ARG A 35 -7.68 5.38 19.66
C ARG A 35 -8.67 4.86 18.61
N LEU A 36 -8.57 5.38 17.40
CA LEU A 36 -9.41 4.97 16.29
C LEU A 36 -9.05 3.59 15.77
N LEU A 37 -7.78 3.24 15.79
CA LEU A 37 -7.25 1.97 15.31
C LEU A 37 -6.24 1.40 16.30
N LEU A 38 -6.25 0.08 16.44
CA LEU A 38 -5.28 -0.69 17.21
C LEU A 38 -4.69 -1.80 16.33
N PRO A 39 -3.47 -2.28 16.61
CA PRO A 39 -2.97 -3.50 16.01
C PRO A 39 -3.96 -4.66 16.21
N GLY A 40 -4.18 -5.45 15.14
CA GLY A 40 -5.18 -6.50 15.09
C GLY A 40 -6.58 -6.07 14.61
N ASP A 41 -6.86 -4.76 14.52
CA ASP A 41 -8.10 -4.27 13.91
C ASP A 41 -8.16 -4.66 12.43
N ARG A 42 -9.38 -4.94 11.94
CA ARG A 42 -9.62 -5.15 10.51
C ARG A 42 -10.14 -3.89 9.84
N LEU A 43 -9.60 -3.60 8.65
CA LEU A 43 -10.03 -2.52 7.78
C LEU A 43 -10.48 -3.09 6.44
N THR A 44 -11.51 -2.48 5.87
CA THR A 44 -11.86 -2.68 4.47
C THR A 44 -11.32 -1.49 3.66
N LEU A 45 -10.38 -1.76 2.76
CA LEU A 45 -9.91 -0.77 1.80
C LEU A 45 -10.96 -0.61 0.71
N VAL A 46 -11.33 0.64 0.41
CA VAL A 46 -12.39 0.95 -0.56
C VAL A 46 -11.92 2.04 -1.51
N ARG A 47 -12.47 2.03 -2.75
CA ARG A 47 -12.18 3.09 -3.71
C ARG A 47 -12.53 4.47 -3.14
N LYS A 48 -13.72 4.62 -2.56
CA LYS A 48 -14.18 5.85 -1.90
C LYS A 48 -15.20 5.53 -0.83
N ALA A 49 -14.89 5.88 0.41
CA ALA A 49 -15.69 5.47 1.58
C ALA A 49 -17.14 6.00 1.57
N MET A 50 -17.38 7.16 0.97
CA MET A 50 -18.72 7.77 0.89
C MET A 50 -19.40 7.59 -0.47
N GLY A 51 -18.85 6.74 -1.34
CA GLY A 51 -19.28 6.62 -2.71
C GLY A 51 -18.95 7.88 -3.53
N ARG A 52 -19.17 7.83 -4.83
CA ARG A 52 -19.00 8.97 -5.74
C ARG A 52 -20.37 9.45 -6.21
N LYS A 53 -20.71 10.71 -5.90
CA LYS A 53 -21.91 11.31 -6.50
C LYS A 53 -21.63 11.59 -7.98
N ARG A 54 -22.46 11.06 -8.85
CA ARG A 54 -22.46 11.38 -10.28
C ARG A 54 -23.13 12.73 -10.52
N LYS A 55 -22.91 13.29 -11.72
CA LYS A 55 -23.53 14.57 -12.10
C LYS A 55 -25.07 14.51 -12.11
N ASP A 56 -25.63 13.33 -12.32
CA ASP A 56 -27.07 13.05 -12.29
C ASP A 56 -27.67 12.90 -10.88
N GLY A 57 -26.84 13.06 -9.83
CA GLY A 57 -27.25 12.91 -8.43
C GLY A 57 -27.23 11.47 -7.90
N THR A 58 -26.98 10.49 -8.75
CA THR A 58 -26.85 9.09 -8.33
C THR A 58 -25.53 8.89 -7.55
N VAL A 59 -25.54 7.95 -6.61
CA VAL A 59 -24.34 7.56 -5.83
C VAL A 59 -23.81 6.26 -6.39
N GLU A 60 -22.55 6.25 -6.78
CA GLU A 60 -21.88 5.00 -7.16
C GLU A 60 -21.84 4.03 -5.97
N PRO A 61 -22.03 2.74 -6.21
CA PRO A 61 -21.94 1.76 -5.15
C PRO A 61 -20.54 1.75 -4.52
N LEU A 62 -20.49 1.37 -3.23
CA LEU A 62 -19.23 1.20 -2.52
C LEU A 62 -18.42 0.05 -3.16
N VAL A 63 -17.26 0.37 -3.69
CA VAL A 63 -16.34 -0.63 -4.24
C VAL A 63 -15.33 -1.01 -3.16
N ARG A 64 -15.41 -2.25 -2.70
CA ARG A 64 -14.42 -2.85 -1.78
C ARG A 64 -13.25 -3.36 -2.61
N LEU A 65 -12.03 -3.03 -2.21
CA LEU A 65 -10.79 -3.39 -2.89
C LEU A 65 -10.09 -4.56 -2.20
N ALA A 66 -9.98 -4.48 -0.87
CA ALA A 66 -9.32 -5.51 -0.08
C ALA A 66 -9.74 -5.44 1.39
N GLU A 67 -9.52 -6.54 2.11
CA GLU A 67 -9.52 -6.57 3.58
C GLU A 67 -8.09 -6.69 4.09
N VAL A 68 -7.79 -5.94 5.15
CA VAL A 68 -6.46 -5.89 5.75
C VAL A 68 -6.55 -5.93 7.27
N GLU A 69 -5.50 -6.45 7.89
CA GLU A 69 -5.31 -6.42 9.34
C GLU A 69 -4.23 -5.40 9.69
N VAL A 70 -4.53 -4.51 10.60
CA VAL A 70 -3.62 -3.47 11.09
C VAL A 70 -2.48 -4.11 11.86
N LEU A 71 -1.25 -3.85 11.45
CA LEU A 71 -0.04 -4.31 12.13
C LEU A 71 0.45 -3.27 13.14
N SER A 72 0.43 -2.00 12.75
CA SER A 72 0.86 -0.91 13.63
C SER A 72 0.14 0.39 13.29
N VAL A 73 -0.01 1.22 14.32
CA VAL A 73 -0.51 2.59 14.19
C VAL A 73 0.35 3.47 15.09
N HIS A 74 0.99 4.47 14.52
CA HIS A 74 1.79 5.44 15.27
C HIS A 74 1.66 6.83 14.66
N ARG A 75 2.17 7.83 15.37
CA ARG A 75 2.30 9.20 14.86
C ARG A 75 3.75 9.51 14.59
N GLU A 76 3.98 10.22 13.51
CA GLU A 76 5.28 10.78 13.16
C GLU A 76 5.09 12.12 12.43
N PRO A 77 6.07 13.02 12.46
CA PRO A 77 6.05 14.19 11.59
C PRO A 77 6.14 13.74 10.13
N LEU A 78 5.40 14.40 9.24
CA LEU A 78 5.43 14.07 7.81
C LEU A 78 6.84 14.12 7.22
N SER A 79 7.72 14.96 7.79
CA SER A 79 9.14 15.05 7.41
C SER A 79 9.96 13.79 7.73
N ALA A 80 9.45 12.86 8.53
CA ALA A 80 10.12 11.59 8.84
C ALA A 80 9.94 10.51 7.77
N VAL A 81 9.12 10.76 6.73
CA VAL A 81 8.94 9.84 5.62
C VAL A 81 10.26 9.58 4.89
N ASN A 82 10.45 8.34 4.42
CA ASN A 82 11.61 7.92 3.63
C ASN A 82 11.17 7.24 2.33
N ASP A 83 12.12 6.90 1.46
CA ASP A 83 11.81 6.30 0.15
C ASP A 83 11.08 4.94 0.24
N GLU A 84 11.37 4.15 1.28
CA GLU A 84 10.68 2.87 1.51
C GLU A 84 9.21 3.11 1.87
N ALA A 85 8.96 4.08 2.73
CA ALA A 85 7.61 4.48 3.12
C ALA A 85 6.81 5.05 1.94
N VAL A 86 7.44 5.85 1.07
CA VAL A 86 6.80 6.34 -0.17
C VAL A 86 6.40 5.19 -1.09
N LYS A 87 7.26 4.18 -1.24
CA LYS A 87 6.92 2.97 -2.00
C LYS A 87 5.75 2.21 -1.38
N ALA A 88 5.76 2.06 -0.04
CA ALA A 88 4.70 1.39 0.69
C ALA A 88 3.34 2.13 0.63
N GLU A 89 3.34 3.45 0.42
CA GLU A 89 2.13 4.24 0.15
C GLU A 89 1.50 3.92 -1.21
N GLY A 90 2.28 3.46 -2.19
CA GLY A 90 1.78 3.07 -3.51
C GLY A 90 1.17 4.20 -4.32
N VAL A 91 1.57 5.44 -4.10
CA VAL A 91 1.14 6.59 -4.90
C VAL A 91 1.94 6.62 -6.19
N ASP A 92 1.27 6.86 -7.31
CA ASP A 92 1.92 7.03 -8.61
C ASP A 92 2.95 8.18 -8.56
N PRO A 93 4.22 7.92 -8.89
CA PRO A 93 5.29 8.91 -8.90
C PRO A 93 4.98 10.17 -9.71
N THR A 94 4.22 10.05 -10.79
CA THR A 94 3.85 11.20 -11.64
C THR A 94 3.10 12.29 -10.88
N LYS A 95 2.46 11.96 -9.76
CA LYS A 95 1.71 12.92 -8.94
C LYS A 95 2.59 13.87 -8.16
N TRP A 96 3.78 13.44 -7.76
CA TRP A 96 4.72 14.25 -6.99
C TRP A 96 6.00 14.61 -7.75
N GLU A 97 6.17 14.09 -8.97
CA GLU A 97 7.27 14.48 -9.87
C GLU A 97 7.43 16.00 -10.02
N PRO A 98 6.33 16.81 -10.15
CA PRO A 98 6.45 18.27 -10.23
C PRO A 98 7.13 18.93 -9.02
N TYR A 99 7.20 18.24 -7.90
CA TYR A 99 7.86 18.71 -6.67
C TYR A 99 9.35 18.36 -6.61
N LEU A 100 9.86 17.60 -7.59
CA LEU A 100 11.28 17.33 -7.79
C LEU A 100 11.96 18.56 -8.38
N LEU A 101 12.44 19.48 -7.57
CA LEU A 101 13.13 20.69 -8.02
C LEU A 101 14.46 20.34 -8.68
N GLY A 102 14.49 20.19 -10.01
CA GLY A 102 15.71 20.01 -10.80
C GLY A 102 16.49 18.74 -10.51
N GLY A 103 15.83 17.65 -10.11
CA GLY A 103 16.47 16.34 -9.88
C GLY A 103 17.38 16.28 -8.65
N ARG A 104 17.32 17.27 -7.77
CA ARG A 104 18.20 17.36 -6.59
C ARG A 104 17.56 16.97 -5.26
N ARG A 105 16.25 16.67 -5.25
CA ARG A 105 15.54 16.25 -4.04
C ARG A 105 15.34 14.74 -4.05
N ALA A 106 15.43 14.13 -2.87
CA ALA A 106 15.03 12.75 -2.68
C ALA A 106 13.53 12.60 -2.93
N ASP A 107 13.10 11.47 -3.46
CA ASP A 107 11.70 11.17 -3.80
C ASP A 107 10.77 11.36 -2.61
N TRP A 108 11.18 10.95 -1.41
CA TRP A 108 10.42 11.12 -0.19
C TRP A 108 10.11 12.59 0.12
N HIS A 109 11.04 13.50 -0.16
CA HIS A 109 10.84 14.92 0.10
C HIS A 109 9.81 15.54 -0.86
N ALA A 110 9.90 15.19 -2.15
CA ALA A 110 8.92 15.62 -3.15
C ALA A 110 7.53 15.07 -2.83
N TRP A 111 7.46 13.82 -2.43
CA TRP A 111 6.22 13.18 -1.98
C TRP A 111 5.63 13.88 -0.75
N ALA A 112 6.45 14.21 0.26
CA ALA A 112 5.99 14.92 1.45
C ALA A 112 5.41 16.31 1.13
N LEU A 113 6.05 17.05 0.21
CA LEU A 113 5.52 18.33 -0.27
C LEU A 113 4.21 18.18 -1.02
N TRP A 114 4.12 17.18 -1.90
CA TRP A 114 2.89 16.85 -2.60
C TRP A 114 1.76 16.49 -1.63
N PHE A 115 2.05 15.63 -0.65
CA PHE A 115 1.09 15.23 0.38
C PHE A 115 0.60 16.45 1.18
N ALA A 116 1.52 17.28 1.66
CA ALA A 116 1.20 18.49 2.41
C ALA A 116 0.28 19.44 1.61
N ALA A 117 0.61 19.68 0.35
CA ALA A 117 -0.20 20.50 -0.54
C ALA A 117 -1.59 19.89 -0.81
N THR A 118 -1.67 18.57 -0.98
CA THR A 118 -2.93 17.85 -1.27
C THR A 118 -3.84 17.79 -0.04
N MET A 119 -3.27 17.60 1.14
CA MET A 119 -4.00 17.42 2.39
C MET A 119 -4.22 18.73 3.16
N GLY A 120 -3.58 19.83 2.74
CA GLY A 120 -3.69 21.15 3.38
C GLY A 120 -3.00 21.18 4.74
N CYS A 121 -1.82 20.57 4.88
CA CYS A 121 -1.01 20.55 6.08
C CYS A 121 0.42 21.02 5.80
N GLU A 122 1.25 21.10 6.83
CA GLU A 122 2.68 21.40 6.71
C GLU A 122 3.52 20.12 6.80
N VAL A 123 4.73 20.14 6.23
CA VAL A 123 5.67 19.00 6.28
C VAL A 123 6.10 18.67 7.72
N GLY A 124 6.02 19.65 8.62
CA GLY A 124 6.30 19.45 10.05
C GLY A 124 5.15 18.87 10.86
N ASP A 125 3.95 18.79 10.28
CA ASP A 125 2.78 18.30 10.99
C ASP A 125 2.83 16.81 11.25
N ASP A 126 2.28 16.40 12.40
CA ASP A 126 2.15 15.00 12.75
C ASP A 126 1.04 14.32 11.95
N VAL A 127 1.38 13.21 11.32
CA VAL A 127 0.46 12.32 10.61
C VAL A 127 0.32 10.99 11.33
N THR A 128 -0.81 10.33 11.16
CA THR A 128 -1.02 8.96 11.62
C THR A 128 -0.58 8.00 10.53
N VAL A 129 0.39 7.16 10.83
CA VAL A 129 0.87 6.08 9.97
C VAL A 129 0.13 4.80 10.34
N ILE A 130 -0.47 4.16 9.36
CA ILE A 130 -1.20 2.90 9.51
C ILE A 130 -0.53 1.88 8.61
N ARG A 131 0.04 0.81 9.20
CA ARG A 131 0.63 -0.32 8.48
C ARG A 131 -0.27 -1.54 8.60
N TRP A 132 -0.34 -2.33 7.54
CA TRP A 132 -1.19 -3.52 7.51
C TRP A 132 -0.59 -4.67 6.71
N ARG A 133 -1.21 -5.82 6.87
CA ARG A 133 -1.07 -6.97 5.97
C ARG A 133 -2.42 -7.29 5.34
N TYR A 134 -2.39 -7.82 4.14
CA TYR A 134 -3.59 -8.30 3.47
C TYR A 134 -4.10 -9.57 4.15
N VAL A 135 -5.41 -9.62 4.39
CA VAL A 135 -6.07 -10.83 4.87
C VAL A 135 -6.40 -11.65 3.64
N THR A 136 -5.85 -12.86 3.58
CA THR A 136 -6.31 -13.86 2.62
C THR A 136 -7.58 -14.47 3.21
N PRO A 137 -8.70 -14.59 2.47
CA PRO A 137 -9.85 -15.34 2.95
C PRO A 137 -9.35 -16.74 3.35
N GLU A 138 -9.48 -17.09 4.63
CA GLU A 138 -9.26 -18.47 5.06
C GLU A 138 -10.38 -19.30 4.44
N GLY A 139 -10.08 -20.18 3.51
CA GLY A 139 -11.00 -21.14 2.97
C GLY A 139 -11.21 -21.15 1.46
N ASP A 140 -10.84 -20.13 0.76
CA ASP A 140 -10.74 -20.25 -0.68
C ASP A 140 -9.34 -20.76 -1.01
N ASP A 141 -9.25 -22.08 -1.12
CA ASP A 141 -8.26 -22.73 -1.99
C ASP A 141 -8.60 -22.22 -3.40
N VAL A 142 -8.18 -20.98 -3.68
CA VAL A 142 -8.32 -20.40 -5.01
C VAL A 142 -7.44 -21.25 -5.88
N SER A 143 -8.05 -22.26 -6.48
CA SER A 143 -7.37 -23.07 -7.47
C SER A 143 -6.76 -22.09 -8.46
N CYS A 144 -5.56 -22.37 -8.91
CA CYS A 144 -4.84 -21.56 -9.90
C CYS A 144 -5.74 -21.21 -11.10
N GLU A 145 -6.81 -21.97 -11.33
CA GLU A 145 -7.82 -21.81 -12.36
C GLU A 145 -8.65 -20.52 -12.21
N ASP A 146 -9.09 -20.16 -11.00
CA ASP A 146 -9.92 -18.95 -10.79
C ASP A 146 -9.12 -17.65 -10.91
N TRP A 147 -7.83 -17.70 -10.58
CA TRP A 147 -6.94 -16.55 -10.72
C TRP A 147 -6.45 -16.33 -12.15
N CYS A 148 -6.24 -17.44 -12.88
CA CYS A 148 -5.79 -17.41 -14.27
C CYS A 148 -6.89 -16.97 -15.24
N LEU A 149 -8.15 -17.30 -14.99
CA LEU A 149 -9.26 -16.90 -15.86
C LEU A 149 -9.46 -15.38 -15.92
N ALA A 150 -9.05 -14.65 -14.90
CA ALA A 150 -9.16 -13.19 -14.87
C ALA A 150 -8.02 -12.44 -15.56
N ARG A 151 -6.84 -13.05 -15.79
CA ARG A 151 -5.64 -12.35 -16.28
C ARG A 151 -4.79 -13.10 -17.34
N CYS A 152 -4.94 -14.38 -17.52
CA CYS A 152 -4.15 -15.13 -18.50
C CYS A 152 -4.92 -15.35 -19.81
N GLN A 153 -4.46 -14.76 -20.90
CA GLN A 153 -4.95 -15.04 -22.27
C GLN A 153 -4.30 -16.29 -22.87
N GLY A 154 -4.09 -17.34 -22.06
CA GLY A 154 -3.50 -18.59 -22.57
C GLY A 154 -3.71 -19.78 -21.64
N PRO A 155 -3.61 -21.03 -22.15
CA PRO A 155 -3.79 -22.22 -21.33
C PRO A 155 -2.72 -22.31 -20.25
N CYS A 156 -3.13 -22.30 -18.98
CA CYS A 156 -2.25 -22.60 -17.85
C CYS A 156 -1.73 -24.03 -17.99
N GLN A 157 -0.46 -24.18 -18.31
CA GLN A 157 0.21 -25.48 -18.16
C GLN A 157 0.45 -25.65 -16.65
N GLY A 158 -0.40 -26.50 -16.05
CA GLY A 158 -0.38 -26.81 -14.61
C GLY A 158 0.99 -27.34 -14.18
N LEU A 159 1.83 -26.47 -13.66
CA LEU A 159 2.98 -26.86 -12.88
C LEU A 159 2.53 -27.09 -11.44
N PRO A 160 2.74 -28.30 -10.88
CA PRO A 160 2.40 -28.57 -9.49
C PRO A 160 3.23 -27.64 -8.58
N TRP A 161 2.55 -26.90 -7.74
CA TRP A 161 3.15 -26.13 -6.67
C TRP A 161 3.88 -27.10 -5.73
N GLY A 162 5.19 -27.14 -5.80
CA GLY A 162 6.01 -28.01 -4.96
C GLY A 162 7.42 -28.29 -5.47
N SER A 163 7.76 -27.85 -6.67
CA SER A 163 9.09 -28.13 -7.23
C SER A 163 9.77 -26.83 -7.66
N THR A 164 10.10 -25.96 -6.70
CA THR A 164 11.14 -24.98 -6.95
C THR A 164 12.47 -25.73 -6.81
N PRO A 165 13.24 -25.96 -7.88
CA PRO A 165 14.61 -26.41 -7.72
C PRO A 165 15.32 -25.26 -7.00
N LEU A 166 15.84 -25.51 -5.82
CA LEU A 166 16.87 -24.70 -5.19
C LEU A 166 18.05 -24.63 -6.17
N VAL A 167 18.07 -23.64 -7.03
CA VAL A 167 19.27 -23.26 -7.74
C VAL A 167 20.20 -22.73 -6.65
N ALA A 168 21.09 -23.62 -6.22
CA ALA A 168 22.20 -23.25 -5.35
C ALA A 168 23.02 -22.19 -6.08
N ILE A 169 22.80 -20.93 -5.72
CA ILE A 169 23.71 -19.84 -6.11
C ILE A 169 25.01 -20.18 -5.40
N ARG A 170 25.98 -20.74 -6.15
CA ARG A 170 27.35 -20.87 -5.71
C ARG A 170 27.89 -19.46 -5.49
N VAL A 171 27.97 -19.04 -4.24
CA VAL A 171 28.74 -17.89 -3.85
C VAL A 171 30.21 -18.21 -4.19
N PRO A 172 30.92 -17.42 -5.00
CA PRO A 172 32.33 -17.63 -5.26
C PRO A 172 33.10 -17.45 -3.94
N ASP A 173 33.93 -18.43 -3.64
CA ASP A 173 34.83 -18.42 -2.48
C ASP A 173 35.90 -17.31 -2.69
N PRO A 174 35.97 -16.28 -1.81
CA PRO A 174 36.90 -15.17 -1.96
C PRO A 174 38.35 -15.53 -1.60
N THR A 175 38.68 -16.78 -1.31
CA THR A 175 40.03 -17.18 -0.86
C THR A 175 40.89 -17.84 -1.95
N ARG A 176 40.49 -17.78 -3.23
CA ARG A 176 41.25 -18.40 -4.32
C ARG A 176 41.81 -17.39 -5.33
N GLU A 177 42.49 -16.35 -4.83
CA GLU A 177 43.43 -15.56 -5.63
C GLU A 177 44.80 -15.57 -4.94
N GLY A 178 45.67 -16.43 -5.42
CA GLY A 178 47.06 -16.46 -5.00
C GLY A 178 47.71 -17.80 -5.22
N GLU A 179 47.96 -18.15 -6.51
CA GLU A 179 49.08 -19.04 -6.91
C GLU A 179 49.06 -19.19 -8.43
N ALA A 180 49.87 -18.34 -9.11
CA ALA A 180 50.71 -18.64 -10.26
C ALA A 180 51.32 -17.32 -10.80
#